data_e42411398311b8720e4a8a500f167db3
#
_entry.id   e42411398311b8720e4a8a500f167db3
#
_cell.length_a   1.000
_cell.length_b   1.000
_cell.length_c   1.000
_cell.angle_alpha   90.00
_cell.angle_beta   90.00
_cell.angle_gamma   90.00
#
_symmetry.space_group_name_H-M   'P 1'
#
loop_
_entity.id
_entity.type
_entity.pdbx_description
1 polymer ?
#
loop_
_entity_poly.entity_id
_entity_poly.type
_entity_poly.pdbx_seq_one_letter_code
_entity_poly.pdbx_strand_id
1 'polypeptide(L)'
;MAAGFARSRQGIATVASLDQGVWAKTQADFGCHDFRDTDAGSMLRVKGSDTLAPVGPGVVTGWDFRNKGIRTLVNGIAKQDSTTAEMEWDMHYLVADIARTITLVPGDLLFSGTPAFSRPVQPGDIVEVEVEGLGRLTNHIVVGPTPIRTDVGAQPTESEEVISTAMGGDWEFRGIRTPSKDLYPSTVEEKE
;
A
#
# COMPACT_ATOMS: atom_id res chain seq x y z
N MET A 1 14.06 21.47 4.82
CA MET A 1 14.23 20.17 4.13
C MET A 1 12.94 19.42 4.28
N ALA A 2 12.13 19.40 3.26
CA ALA A 2 10.92 18.61 3.27
C ALA A 2 11.33 17.15 3.44
N ALA A 3 10.97 16.53 4.55
CA ALA A 3 10.88 15.11 4.62
C ALA A 3 9.75 14.75 3.66
N GLY A 4 10.13 14.44 2.41
CA GLY A 4 9.20 13.95 1.41
C GLY A 4 8.62 12.65 1.90
N PHE A 5 7.51 12.71 2.61
CA PHE A 5 6.79 11.52 2.89
C PHE A 5 5.95 11.22 1.70
N ALA A 6 6.34 10.20 1.20
CA ALA A 6 5.72 9.34 0.28
C ALA A 6 4.21 9.37 0.42
N ARG A 7 3.55 9.76 -0.65
CA ARG A 7 2.12 9.60 -0.82
C ARG A 7 1.82 8.11 -0.84
N SER A 8 1.53 7.57 0.34
CA SER A 8 1.29 6.16 0.54
C SER A 8 -0.11 5.82 0.08
N ARG A 9 -0.23 4.84 -0.82
CA ARG A 9 -1.52 4.16 -1.07
C ARG A 9 -1.68 3.06 -0.04
N GLN A 10 -2.87 2.95 0.49
CA GLN A 10 -3.25 1.83 1.32
C GLN A 10 -3.86 0.75 0.45
N GLY A 11 -3.49 -0.46 0.70
CA GLY A 11 -4.05 -1.60 0.00
C GLY A 11 -4.16 -2.81 0.91
N ILE A 12 -5.08 -3.68 0.57
CA ILE A 12 -5.27 -4.95 1.23
C ILE A 12 -4.78 -6.02 0.28
N ALA A 13 -3.82 -6.79 0.71
CA ALA A 13 -3.43 -7.99 0.00
C ALA A 13 -3.67 -9.21 0.88
N THR A 14 -4.17 -10.25 0.29
CA THR A 14 -4.27 -11.56 0.92
C THR A 14 -3.13 -12.40 0.39
N VAL A 15 -2.49 -13.12 1.27
CA VAL A 15 -1.25 -13.82 0.97
C VAL A 15 -1.50 -15.32 0.89
N ALA A 16 -0.99 -15.96 -0.15
CA ALA A 16 -0.98 -17.42 -0.30
C ALA A 16 0.45 -17.96 -0.17
N SER A 17 0.66 -18.97 0.64
CA SER A 17 1.91 -19.73 0.73
C SER A 17 1.67 -21.20 0.35
N LEU A 18 2.65 -21.82 -0.32
CA LEU A 18 2.53 -23.12 -0.94
C LEU A 18 3.20 -24.25 -0.15
N ASP A 19 2.98 -24.36 1.14
CA ASP A 19 3.30 -25.63 1.81
C ASP A 19 2.05 -26.16 2.52
N GLN A 20 1.44 -27.19 1.94
CA GLN A 20 0.28 -27.92 2.48
C GLN A 20 -1.03 -27.12 2.63
N GLY A 21 -1.22 -26.06 1.85
CA GLY A 21 -2.47 -25.32 1.80
C GLY A 21 -2.27 -23.82 1.62
N VAL A 22 -3.30 -23.16 1.09
CA VAL A 22 -3.34 -21.71 0.99
C VAL A 22 -3.48 -21.12 2.39
N TRP A 23 -2.55 -20.26 2.74
CA TRP A 23 -2.55 -19.55 4.00
C TRP A 23 -2.91 -18.09 3.73
N ALA A 24 -3.72 -17.51 4.57
CA ALA A 24 -4.16 -16.13 4.39
C ALA A 24 -3.73 -15.25 5.56
N LYS A 25 -3.37 -14.02 5.23
CA LYS A 25 -3.04 -12.97 6.19
C LYS A 25 -3.66 -11.65 5.78
N THR A 26 -3.94 -10.80 6.75
CA THR A 26 -4.22 -9.39 6.50
C THR A 26 -2.90 -8.66 6.22
N GLN A 27 -2.91 -7.75 5.27
CA GLN A 27 -1.77 -6.93 4.92
C GLN A 27 -2.23 -5.51 4.60
N ALA A 28 -1.40 -4.52 4.95
CA ALA A 28 -1.47 -3.18 4.40
C ALA A 28 -0.40 -3.04 3.32
N ASP A 29 -0.79 -2.59 2.13
CA ASP A 29 0.09 -2.34 1.00
C ASP A 29 0.30 -0.83 0.85
N PHE A 30 1.29 -0.31 1.54
CA PHE A 30 1.70 1.07 1.40
C PHE A 30 2.57 1.26 0.15
N GLY A 31 2.66 2.50 -0.34
CA GLY A 31 3.49 2.80 -1.49
C GLY A 31 4.00 4.23 -1.50
N CYS A 32 5.29 4.38 -1.79
CA CYS A 32 5.98 5.65 -2.03
C CYS A 32 5.82 6.08 -3.48
N HIS A 33 4.62 6.51 -3.88
CA HIS A 33 4.32 6.78 -5.29
C HIS A 33 5.13 7.94 -5.88
N ASP A 34 5.74 8.78 -5.05
CA ASP A 34 6.65 9.84 -5.51
C ASP A 34 7.88 9.28 -6.27
N PHE A 35 8.22 8.01 -6.09
CA PHE A 35 9.28 7.32 -6.83
C PHE A 35 8.81 6.58 -8.09
N ARG A 36 7.53 6.69 -8.45
CA ARG A 36 6.98 5.91 -9.55
C ARG A 36 7.68 6.16 -10.88
N ASP A 37 7.93 7.43 -11.21
CA ASP A 37 8.60 7.80 -12.47
C ASP A 37 10.05 7.29 -12.48
N THR A 38 10.76 7.49 -11.38
CA THR A 38 12.18 7.13 -11.29
C THR A 38 12.41 5.62 -11.16
N ASP A 39 11.44 4.87 -10.68
CA ASP A 39 11.45 3.40 -10.69
C ASP A 39 11.15 2.82 -12.08
N ALA A 40 10.65 3.64 -13.01
CA ALA A 40 10.40 3.26 -14.41
C ALA A 40 9.67 1.91 -14.58
N GLY A 41 8.63 1.69 -13.77
CA GLY A 41 7.83 0.46 -13.78
C GLY A 41 8.36 -0.69 -12.92
N SER A 42 9.58 -0.62 -12.40
CA SER A 42 10.10 -1.66 -11.50
C SER A 42 9.39 -1.69 -10.15
N MET A 43 8.83 -0.58 -9.73
CA MET A 43 8.15 -0.39 -8.44
C MET A 43 9.04 -0.68 -7.21
N LEU A 44 10.36 -0.72 -7.39
CA LEU A 44 11.31 -1.12 -6.35
C LEU A 44 11.20 -0.22 -5.10
N ARG A 45 11.34 1.10 -5.29
CA ARG A 45 11.24 2.06 -4.18
C ARG A 45 9.80 2.31 -3.77
N VAL A 46 8.91 2.29 -4.76
CA VAL A 46 7.47 2.49 -4.53
C VAL A 46 6.91 1.45 -3.56
N LYS A 47 7.32 0.19 -3.68
CA LYS A 47 6.76 -0.93 -2.90
C LYS A 47 7.77 -1.64 -1.99
N GLY A 48 9.04 -1.62 -2.35
CA GLY A 48 10.08 -2.35 -1.64
C GLY A 48 10.80 -1.56 -0.55
N SER A 49 10.45 -0.30 -0.30
CA SER A 49 11.03 0.47 0.80
C SER A 49 10.62 -0.10 2.15
N ASP A 50 11.47 0.10 3.15
CA ASP A 50 11.28 -0.44 4.48
C ASP A 50 9.90 -0.10 5.05
N THR A 51 9.31 -1.07 5.74
CA THR A 51 8.02 -0.97 6.45
C THR A 51 6.76 -0.80 5.59
N LEU A 52 6.86 -0.77 4.26
CA LEU A 52 5.70 -0.53 3.39
C LEU A 52 4.76 -1.74 3.23
N ALA A 53 5.21 -2.93 3.60
CA ALA A 53 4.43 -4.16 3.47
C ALA A 53 4.20 -4.88 4.81
N PRO A 54 3.61 -4.24 5.83
CA PRO A 54 3.33 -4.92 7.10
C PRO A 54 2.30 -6.02 6.91
N VAL A 55 2.54 -7.17 7.51
CA VAL A 55 1.73 -8.39 7.41
C VAL A 55 1.39 -8.92 8.79
N GLY A 56 0.15 -9.27 9.03
CA GLY A 56 -0.27 -9.82 10.32
C GLY A 56 -1.80 -9.82 10.50
N PRO A 57 -2.30 -9.93 11.74
CA PRO A 57 -1.56 -10.27 12.96
C PRO A 57 -1.13 -11.74 13.02
N GLY A 58 -1.74 -12.59 12.22
CA GLY A 58 -1.48 -14.03 12.23
C GLY A 58 -1.59 -14.65 10.86
N VAL A 59 -1.44 -15.94 10.79
CA VAL A 59 -1.63 -16.77 9.60
C VAL A 59 -2.78 -17.73 9.84
N VAL A 60 -3.73 -17.79 8.91
CA VAL A 60 -4.87 -18.67 8.97
C VAL A 60 -4.79 -19.69 7.85
N THR A 61 -4.86 -20.97 8.21
CA THR A 61 -4.91 -22.09 7.25
C THR A 61 -6.34 -22.50 6.96
N GLY A 62 -6.61 -22.97 5.75
CA GLY A 62 -7.94 -23.45 5.36
C GLY A 62 -9.00 -22.34 5.30
N TRP A 63 -8.59 -21.10 5.25
CA TRP A 63 -9.49 -19.96 5.10
C TRP A 63 -10.04 -19.89 3.67
N ASP A 64 -11.36 -19.85 3.58
CA ASP A 64 -12.02 -19.64 2.29
C ASP A 64 -12.05 -18.13 1.98
N PHE A 65 -11.35 -17.72 0.94
CA PHE A 65 -11.24 -16.31 0.55
C PHE A 65 -12.49 -15.75 -0.14
N ARG A 66 -13.43 -16.59 -0.54
CA ARG A 66 -14.60 -16.16 -1.33
C ARG A 66 -15.57 -15.33 -0.50
N ASN A 67 -16.03 -14.22 -1.07
CA ASN A 67 -17.03 -13.32 -0.48
C ASN A 67 -16.68 -12.84 0.94
N LYS A 68 -15.41 -12.51 1.17
CA LYS A 68 -14.95 -11.98 2.45
C LYS A 68 -14.94 -10.46 2.44
N GLY A 69 -15.48 -9.87 3.49
CA GLY A 69 -15.42 -8.43 3.70
C GLY A 69 -13.99 -7.95 3.89
N ILE A 70 -13.67 -6.83 3.25
CA ILE A 70 -12.36 -6.19 3.31
C ILE A 70 -12.57 -4.71 3.60
N ARG A 71 -11.90 -4.20 4.63
CA ARG A 71 -12.08 -2.83 5.07
C ARG A 71 -10.76 -2.17 5.45
N THR A 72 -10.56 -0.94 5.00
CA THR A 72 -9.45 -0.08 5.47
C THR A 72 -10.02 1.11 6.20
N LEU A 73 -9.54 1.34 7.42
CA LEU A 73 -9.89 2.51 8.20
C LEU A 73 -8.65 3.40 8.38
N VAL A 74 -8.88 4.71 8.35
CA VAL A 74 -7.88 5.71 8.72
C VAL A 74 -8.46 6.54 9.85
N ASN A 75 -7.81 6.53 10.99
CA ASN A 75 -8.27 7.19 12.21
C ASN A 75 -9.71 6.79 12.57
N GLY A 76 -10.03 5.50 12.42
CA GLY A 76 -11.34 4.94 12.69
C GLY A 76 -12.41 5.19 11.61
N ILE A 77 -12.09 5.93 10.55
CA ILE A 77 -13.02 6.22 9.45
C ILE A 77 -12.77 5.27 8.29
N ALA A 78 -13.78 4.53 7.85
CA ALA A 78 -13.66 3.65 6.70
C ALA A 78 -13.35 4.45 5.43
N LYS A 79 -12.26 4.10 4.76
CA LYS A 79 -11.82 4.68 3.48
C LYS A 79 -12.00 3.71 2.32
N GLN A 80 -11.89 2.41 2.60
CA GLN A 80 -12.21 1.35 1.67
C GLN A 80 -13.14 0.37 2.39
N ASP A 81 -14.18 -0.05 1.70
CA ASP A 81 -15.12 -1.08 2.14
C ASP A 81 -15.56 -1.87 0.91
N SER A 82 -15.19 -3.14 0.85
CA SER A 82 -15.29 -3.96 -0.35
C SER A 82 -15.33 -5.44 0.05
N THR A 83 -15.29 -6.31 -0.93
CA THR A 83 -15.29 -7.75 -0.73
C THR A 83 -14.33 -8.43 -1.71
N THR A 84 -13.82 -9.59 -1.34
CA THR A 84 -13.01 -10.43 -2.23
C THR A 84 -13.81 -10.93 -3.45
N ALA A 85 -15.12 -10.82 -3.46
CA ALA A 85 -15.95 -11.12 -4.64
C ALA A 85 -15.74 -10.11 -5.79
N GLU A 86 -15.19 -8.93 -5.48
CA GLU A 86 -14.87 -7.88 -6.48
C GLU A 86 -13.49 -8.03 -7.09
N MET A 87 -12.75 -9.08 -6.72
CA MET A 87 -11.46 -9.37 -7.35
C MET A 87 -11.67 -9.74 -8.82
N GLU A 88 -10.92 -9.11 -9.72
CA GLU A 88 -10.92 -9.46 -11.15
C GLU A 88 -10.38 -10.88 -11.38
N TRP A 89 -9.33 -11.23 -10.65
CA TRP A 89 -8.71 -12.56 -10.65
C TRP A 89 -8.70 -13.11 -9.22
N ASP A 90 -9.20 -14.31 -9.04
CA ASP A 90 -9.22 -14.93 -7.72
C ASP A 90 -7.82 -15.39 -7.26
N MET A 91 -7.70 -15.76 -5.98
CA MET A 91 -6.44 -16.18 -5.38
C MET A 91 -5.84 -17.42 -6.07
N HIS A 92 -6.67 -18.37 -6.50
CA HIS A 92 -6.19 -19.58 -7.18
C HIS A 92 -5.61 -19.24 -8.55
N TYR A 93 -6.28 -18.35 -9.28
CA TYR A 93 -5.80 -17.88 -10.57
C TYR A 93 -4.45 -17.15 -10.42
N LEU A 94 -4.33 -16.24 -9.47
CA LEU A 94 -3.09 -15.48 -9.24
C LEU A 94 -1.91 -16.39 -8.91
N VAL A 95 -2.12 -17.39 -8.04
CA VAL A 95 -1.07 -18.38 -7.72
C VAL A 95 -0.71 -19.19 -8.95
N ALA A 96 -1.69 -19.69 -9.69
CA ALA A 96 -1.48 -20.50 -10.88
C ALA A 96 -0.74 -19.72 -11.97
N ASP A 97 -1.08 -18.43 -12.16
CA ASP A 97 -0.44 -17.59 -13.16
C ASP A 97 1.04 -17.32 -12.83
N ILE A 98 1.34 -16.93 -11.61
CA ILE A 98 2.70 -16.63 -11.16
C ILE A 98 3.57 -17.89 -11.18
N ALA A 99 3.04 -19.03 -10.73
CA ALA A 99 3.77 -20.29 -10.67
C ALA A 99 4.22 -20.83 -12.05
N ARG A 100 3.66 -20.32 -13.14
CA ARG A 100 4.12 -20.70 -14.50
C ARG A 100 5.54 -20.21 -14.81
N THR A 101 5.97 -19.14 -14.19
CA THR A 101 7.23 -18.45 -14.51
C THR A 101 8.14 -18.22 -13.32
N ILE A 102 7.60 -18.23 -12.11
CA ILE A 102 8.33 -18.01 -10.86
C ILE A 102 8.17 -19.24 -9.98
N THR A 103 9.28 -19.81 -9.54
CA THR A 103 9.26 -20.90 -8.56
C THR A 103 8.84 -20.33 -7.21
N LEU A 104 7.69 -20.76 -6.71
CA LEU A 104 7.21 -20.41 -5.39
C LEU A 104 7.72 -21.40 -4.36
N VAL A 105 8.18 -20.91 -3.22
CA VAL A 105 8.67 -21.71 -2.11
C VAL A 105 7.88 -21.44 -0.84
N PRO A 106 7.88 -22.36 0.15
CA PRO A 106 7.23 -22.12 1.43
C PRO A 106 7.69 -20.83 2.08
N GLY A 107 6.74 -19.98 2.46
CA GLY A 107 7.02 -18.65 3.02
C GLY A 107 6.90 -17.51 2.04
N ASP A 108 6.81 -17.75 0.73
CA ASP A 108 6.54 -16.70 -0.24
C ASP A 108 5.18 -16.07 0.01
N LEU A 109 5.13 -14.76 -0.20
CA LEU A 109 3.94 -13.96 -0.02
C LEU A 109 3.47 -13.40 -1.36
N LEU A 110 2.24 -13.74 -1.75
CA LEU A 110 1.60 -13.17 -2.93
C LEU A 110 0.62 -12.08 -2.52
N PHE A 111 0.85 -10.88 -3.00
CA PHE A 111 -0.02 -9.74 -2.77
C PHE A 111 -1.07 -9.64 -3.88
N SER A 112 -2.32 -9.82 -3.51
CA SER A 112 -3.42 -9.95 -4.46
C SER A 112 -4.04 -8.64 -4.92
N GLY A 113 -3.46 -7.50 -4.51
CA GLY A 113 -3.99 -6.18 -4.84
C GLY A 113 -4.85 -5.55 -3.76
N THR A 114 -5.51 -4.46 -4.10
CA THR A 114 -6.26 -3.62 -3.18
C THR A 114 -7.58 -3.17 -3.80
N PRO A 115 -8.66 -3.01 -3.02
CA PRO A 115 -9.87 -2.37 -3.48
C PRO A 115 -9.62 -0.93 -3.96
N ALA A 116 -10.57 -0.38 -4.70
CA ALA A 116 -10.56 1.01 -5.12
C ALA A 116 -10.54 1.99 -3.93
N PHE A 117 -10.30 3.27 -4.23
CA PHE A 117 -10.33 4.38 -3.26
C PHE A 117 -9.21 4.40 -2.20
N SER A 118 -8.06 3.82 -2.49
CA SER A 118 -6.86 4.08 -1.66
C SER A 118 -6.52 5.58 -1.70
N ARG A 119 -6.09 6.13 -0.55
CA ARG A 119 -5.80 7.56 -0.38
C ARG A 119 -4.47 7.76 0.36
N PRO A 120 -3.82 8.92 0.21
CA PRO A 120 -2.64 9.25 0.99
C PRO A 120 -2.90 9.24 2.49
N VAL A 121 -1.87 8.92 3.25
CA VAL A 121 -1.84 9.00 4.71
C VAL A 121 -0.68 9.87 5.16
N GLN A 122 -0.78 10.39 6.38
CA GLN A 122 0.18 11.32 6.95
C GLN A 122 0.78 10.79 8.26
N PRO A 123 1.96 11.25 8.66
CA PRO A 123 2.48 10.97 10.00
C PRO A 123 1.48 11.36 11.08
N GLY A 124 1.24 10.44 12.02
CA GLY A 124 0.22 10.57 13.05
C GLY A 124 -1.06 9.78 12.75
N ASP A 125 -1.29 9.40 11.50
CA ASP A 125 -2.44 8.56 11.16
C ASP A 125 -2.30 7.14 11.71
N ILE A 126 -3.44 6.58 12.09
CA ILE A 126 -3.59 5.16 12.39
C ILE A 126 -4.35 4.50 11.25
N VAL A 127 -3.69 3.55 10.61
CA VAL A 127 -4.25 2.80 9.49
C VAL A 127 -4.55 1.38 9.93
N GLU A 128 -5.80 1.00 9.85
CA GLU A 128 -6.25 -0.33 10.20
C GLU A 128 -6.79 -1.03 8.96
N VAL A 129 -6.33 -2.25 8.77
CA VAL A 129 -6.81 -3.14 7.69
C VAL A 129 -7.48 -4.33 8.33
N GLU A 130 -8.73 -4.56 7.96
CA GLU A 130 -9.55 -5.66 8.47
C GLU A 130 -9.99 -6.55 7.31
N VAL A 131 -9.77 -7.85 7.49
CA VAL A 131 -10.28 -8.88 6.58
C VAL A 131 -11.08 -9.87 7.39
N GLU A 132 -12.31 -10.14 6.94
CA GLU A 132 -13.21 -11.07 7.62
C GLU A 132 -12.59 -12.45 7.80
N GLY A 133 -12.50 -12.90 9.05
CA GLY A 133 -11.89 -14.18 9.42
C GLY A 133 -10.36 -14.17 9.56
N LEU A 134 -9.68 -13.07 9.21
CA LEU A 134 -8.22 -12.93 9.37
C LEU A 134 -7.82 -11.95 10.48
N GLY A 135 -8.78 -11.15 10.97
CA GLY A 135 -8.55 -10.16 12.00
C GLY A 135 -8.14 -8.80 11.44
N ARG A 136 -7.66 -7.94 12.33
CA ARG A 136 -7.32 -6.55 12.06
C ARG A 136 -5.82 -6.32 12.26
N LEU A 137 -5.19 -5.70 11.28
CA LEU A 137 -3.81 -5.24 11.33
C LEU A 137 -3.81 -3.72 11.52
N THR A 138 -3.16 -3.23 12.57
CA THR A 138 -3.08 -1.81 12.90
C THR A 138 -1.67 -1.30 12.66
N ASN A 139 -1.55 -0.18 11.94
CA ASN A 139 -0.30 0.44 11.60
C ASN A 139 -0.31 1.92 12.03
N HIS A 140 0.76 2.37 12.66
CA HIS A 140 0.96 3.77 13.00
C HIS A 140 1.89 4.39 11.96
N ILE A 141 1.43 5.45 11.33
CA ILE A 141 2.24 6.19 10.35
C ILE A 141 3.13 7.17 11.12
N VAL A 142 4.42 7.04 10.91
CA VAL A 142 5.43 7.87 11.58
C VAL A 142 6.37 8.49 10.56
N VAL A 143 7.02 9.58 10.98
CA VAL A 143 8.11 10.17 10.19
C VAL A 143 9.27 9.17 10.14
N GLY A 144 9.81 8.90 8.96
CA GLY A 144 10.98 8.03 8.81
C GLY A 144 12.17 8.57 9.61
N PRO A 145 12.97 7.68 10.21
CA PRO A 145 14.08 8.08 11.07
C PRO A 145 15.20 8.80 10.31
N THR A 146 15.30 8.56 9.02
CA THR A 146 16.34 9.13 8.17
C THR A 146 15.71 9.85 6.98
N PRO A 147 16.03 11.13 6.76
CA PRO A 147 15.55 11.85 5.59
C PRO A 147 16.11 11.24 4.30
N ILE A 148 15.32 11.26 3.25
CA ILE A 148 15.78 10.87 1.91
C ILE A 148 16.84 11.89 1.47
N ARG A 149 18.01 11.41 1.08
CA ARG A 149 19.08 12.26 0.56
C ARG A 149 18.70 12.82 -0.81
N THR A 150 18.93 14.11 -1.01
CA THR A 150 18.61 14.83 -2.25
C THR A 150 19.81 15.00 -3.17
N ASP A 151 21.01 14.60 -2.71
CA ASP A 151 22.28 14.76 -3.42
C ASP A 151 22.75 13.47 -4.11
N VAL A 152 22.04 12.36 -3.94
CA VAL A 152 22.42 11.05 -4.50
C VAL A 152 21.21 10.19 -4.82
N GLY A 153 21.33 9.43 -5.90
CA GLY A 153 20.32 8.45 -6.32
C GLY A 153 19.10 9.05 -7.02
N ALA A 154 18.12 8.20 -7.31
CA ALA A 154 16.86 8.62 -7.90
C ALA A 154 16.07 9.48 -6.89
N GLN A 155 15.51 10.56 -7.40
CA GLN A 155 14.77 11.52 -6.58
C GLN A 155 13.26 11.33 -6.76
N PRO A 156 12.45 11.64 -5.73
CA PRO A 156 11.00 11.67 -5.86
C PRO A 156 10.56 12.75 -6.86
N THR A 157 9.41 12.54 -7.50
CA THR A 157 8.82 13.44 -8.48
C THR A 157 7.37 13.75 -8.15
N GLU A 158 6.84 14.81 -8.74
CA GLU A 158 5.45 15.25 -8.60
C GLU A 158 4.75 15.34 -9.97
N SER A 159 4.99 14.38 -10.85
CA SER A 159 4.32 14.32 -12.15
C SER A 159 2.82 14.11 -12.01
N GLU A 160 2.07 14.41 -13.08
CA GLU A 160 0.63 14.17 -13.10
C GLU A 160 0.30 12.69 -12.88
N GLU A 161 1.12 11.79 -13.38
CA GLU A 161 0.96 10.35 -13.19
C GLU A 161 1.17 9.96 -11.73
N VAL A 162 2.20 10.50 -11.07
CA VAL A 162 2.44 10.28 -9.63
C VAL A 162 1.25 10.75 -8.82
N ILE A 163 0.76 11.96 -9.08
CA ILE A 163 -0.35 12.55 -8.32
C ILE A 163 -1.64 11.74 -8.55
N SER A 164 -2.00 11.45 -9.81
CA SER A 164 -3.22 10.69 -10.12
C SER A 164 -3.18 9.29 -9.53
N THR A 165 -2.02 8.64 -9.57
CA THR A 165 -1.83 7.33 -8.96
C THR A 165 -1.96 7.40 -7.44
N ALA A 166 -1.36 8.40 -6.79
CA ALA A 166 -1.42 8.54 -5.34
C ALA A 166 -2.82 8.89 -4.83
N MET A 167 -3.58 9.65 -5.60
CA MET A 167 -4.92 10.11 -5.22
C MET A 167 -6.04 9.15 -5.63
N GLY A 168 -5.75 8.19 -6.49
CA GLY A 168 -6.73 7.25 -7.07
C GLY A 168 -7.32 7.78 -8.37
N GLY A 169 -7.64 6.88 -9.32
CA GLY A 169 -8.00 7.19 -10.71
C GLY A 169 -9.20 8.11 -10.95
N ASP A 170 -10.08 8.28 -9.98
CA ASP A 170 -11.26 9.17 -10.07
C ASP A 170 -10.97 10.61 -9.62
N TRP A 171 -9.73 10.90 -9.32
CA TRP A 171 -9.31 12.27 -9.14
C TRP A 171 -9.20 12.93 -10.51
N GLU A 172 -10.33 13.36 -11.01
CA GLU A 172 -10.32 14.41 -12.02
C GLU A 172 -9.51 15.57 -11.46
N PHE A 173 -8.56 16.04 -12.23
CA PHE A 173 -7.88 17.31 -12.00
C PHE A 173 -8.91 18.43 -12.09
N ARG A 174 -9.72 18.61 -11.06
CA ARG A 174 -10.70 19.71 -10.94
C ARG A 174 -10.02 21.05 -10.65
N GLY A 175 -8.83 21.23 -11.20
CA GLY A 175 -8.06 22.47 -11.02
C GLY A 175 -7.52 22.71 -9.61
N ILE A 176 -7.75 21.81 -8.69
CA ILE A 176 -7.16 21.85 -7.35
C ILE A 176 -5.86 21.06 -7.41
N ARG A 177 -4.83 21.64 -8.02
CA ARG A 177 -3.47 21.25 -7.71
C ARG A 177 -3.19 21.75 -6.31
N THR A 178 -3.39 20.89 -5.32
CA THR A 178 -2.82 21.14 -4.01
C THR A 178 -1.32 20.88 -4.16
N PRO A 179 -0.47 21.90 -4.08
CA PRO A 179 0.98 21.68 -4.05
C PRO A 179 1.29 20.69 -2.92
N SER A 180 2.31 19.88 -3.09
CA SER A 180 2.73 18.92 -2.05
C SER A 180 2.96 19.57 -0.68
N LYS A 181 3.29 20.85 -0.69
CA LYS A 181 3.41 21.69 0.51
C LYS A 181 2.12 21.85 1.31
N ASP A 182 0.97 21.79 0.66
CA ASP A 182 -0.33 21.95 1.34
C ASP A 182 -0.83 20.60 1.90
N LEU A 183 -0.41 19.49 1.28
CA LEU A 183 -0.69 18.14 1.78
C LEU A 183 0.26 17.73 2.91
N TYR A 184 1.47 18.28 2.90
CA TYR A 184 2.51 18.04 3.90
C TYR A 184 3.16 19.37 4.27
N PRO A 185 2.53 20.17 5.15
CA PRO A 185 3.15 21.41 5.60
C PRO A 185 4.52 21.11 6.16
N SER A 186 5.53 21.78 5.63
CA SER A 186 6.91 21.67 6.15
C SER A 186 6.90 22.17 7.59
N THR A 187 7.09 21.27 8.54
CA THR A 187 7.22 21.61 9.98
C THR A 187 8.62 22.11 10.30
N VAL A 188 9.33 22.69 9.35
CA VAL A 188 10.62 23.32 9.60
C VAL A 188 10.45 24.82 9.38
N GLU A 189 10.10 25.53 10.45
CA GLU A 189 10.38 26.95 10.54
C GLU A 189 11.90 27.12 10.42
N GLU A 190 12.34 27.78 9.36
CA GLU A 190 13.70 28.30 9.30
C GLU A 190 13.84 29.26 10.46
N LYS A 191 14.55 28.83 11.50
CA LYS A 191 15.05 29.77 12.51
C LYS A 191 16.21 30.53 11.88
N GLU A 192 15.98 31.83 11.64
CA GLU A 192 17.02 32.82 11.43
C GLU A 192 18.06 32.84 12.58
#